data_0c4a56a3bbb782e9fb143fee92113c2a
#
_entry.id   0c4a56a3bbb782e9fb143fee92113c2a
#
_cell.length_a   1.000
_cell.length_b   1.000
_cell.length_c   1.000
_cell.angle_alpha   90.00
_cell.angle_beta   90.00
_cell.angle_gamma   90.00
#
_symmetry.space_group_name_H-M   'P 1'
#
loop_
_entity.id
_entity.type
_entity.pdbx_description
1 polymer ?
#
loop_
_entity_poly.entity_id
_entity_poly.type
_entity_poly.pdbx_seq_one_letter_code
_entity_poly.pdbx_strand_id
1 'polypeptide(L)' 'VLIDPPRSGVGDKAILAFLQRFPSIIYISCNPSTLTQDLSILLQTHSIARFGLFDQFPYTHHRECVVILRKNLL' A
#
# COMPACT_ATOMS: atom_id res chain seq x y z
N VAL A 1 -1.83 10.67 -2.71
CA VAL A 1 -2.48 9.79 -3.68
C VAL A 1 -3.13 8.61 -2.98
N LEU A 2 -4.29 8.23 -3.47
CA LEU A 2 -5.02 7.06 -2.98
C LEU A 2 -4.98 5.99 -4.08
N ILE A 3 -4.55 4.78 -3.72
CA ILE A 3 -4.50 3.66 -4.64
C ILE A 3 -5.21 2.45 -4.03
N ASP A 4 -5.90 1.71 -4.89
CA ASP A 4 -6.63 0.49 -4.55
C ASP A 4 -6.35 -0.54 -5.64
N PRO A 5 -5.14 -1.10 -5.68
CA PRO A 5 -4.75 -2.00 -6.77
C PRO A 5 -5.47 -3.35 -6.68
N PRO A 6 -5.48 -4.12 -7.78
CA PRO A 6 -6.03 -5.47 -7.77
C PRO A 6 -5.23 -6.40 -6.84
N ARG A 7 -5.71 -7.63 -6.66
CA ARG A 7 -5.07 -8.61 -5.76
C ARG A 7 -3.62 -8.89 -6.12
N SER A 8 -3.26 -8.75 -7.39
CA SER A 8 -1.89 -8.89 -7.85
C SER A 8 -0.97 -7.75 -7.37
N GLY A 9 -1.54 -6.72 -6.75
CA GLY A 9 -0.81 -5.53 -6.33
C GLY A 9 -0.49 -4.61 -7.49
N VAL A 10 0.32 -3.59 -7.22
CA VAL A 10 0.83 -2.70 -8.26
C VAL A 10 1.85 -3.46 -9.11
N GLY A 11 2.88 -4.05 -8.46
CA GLY A 11 3.85 -4.92 -9.11
C GLY A 11 4.78 -4.25 -10.11
N ASP A 12 4.29 -3.27 -10.85
CA ASP A 12 5.05 -2.58 -11.91
C ASP A 12 6.00 -1.57 -11.26
N LYS A 13 7.29 -1.77 -11.50
CA LYS A 13 8.34 -0.91 -10.92
C LYS A 13 8.22 0.53 -11.39
N ALA A 14 7.80 0.77 -12.63
CA ALA A 14 7.64 2.12 -13.15
C ALA A 14 6.50 2.85 -12.44
N ILE A 15 5.39 2.16 -12.19
CA ILE A 15 4.26 2.73 -11.45
C ILE A 15 4.64 2.99 -10.00
N LEU A 16 5.34 2.04 -9.37
CA LEU A 16 5.80 2.23 -8.00
C LEU A 16 6.77 3.40 -7.88
N ALA A 17 7.67 3.56 -8.85
CA ALA A 17 8.57 4.73 -8.90
C ALA A 17 7.80 6.04 -9.05
N PHE A 18 6.74 6.05 -9.85
CA PHE A 18 5.87 7.19 -9.98
C PHE A 18 5.17 7.52 -8.65
N LEU A 19 4.68 6.51 -7.95
CA LEU A 19 4.03 6.71 -6.65
C LEU A 19 5.00 7.28 -5.61
N GLN A 20 6.27 6.93 -5.68
CA GLN A 20 7.28 7.43 -4.76
C GLN A 20 7.49 8.94 -4.84
N ARG A 21 7.00 9.58 -5.89
CA ARG A 21 7.06 11.03 -6.05
C ARG A 21 6.03 11.78 -5.19
N PHE A 22 4.99 11.10 -4.73
CA PHE A 22 3.94 11.72 -3.94
C PHE A 22 4.35 11.84 -2.47
N PRO A 23 4.03 12.97 -1.81
CA PRO A 23 4.36 13.13 -0.39
C PRO A 23 3.58 12.18 0.51
N SER A 24 2.38 11.78 0.12
CA SER A 24 1.56 10.84 0.88
C SER A 24 0.92 9.83 -0.05
N ILE A 25 0.92 8.57 0.38
CA ILE A 25 0.29 7.47 -0.35
C ILE A 25 -0.65 6.77 0.61
N ILE A 26 -1.91 6.62 0.20
CA ILE A 26 -2.87 5.77 0.90
C ILE A 26 -3.05 4.53 0.04
N TYR A 27 -2.60 3.40 0.56
CA TYR A 27 -2.63 2.11 -0.15
C TYR A 27 -3.69 1.23 0.50
N ILE A 28 -4.70 0.85 -0.27
CA ILE A 28 -5.74 -0.09 0.16
C ILE A 28 -5.45 -1.42 -0.52
N SER A 29 -5.27 -2.47 0.27
CA SER A 29 -4.92 -3.79 -0.24
C SER A 29 -5.86 -4.85 0.28
N CYS A 30 -6.27 -5.74 -0.60
CA CYS A 30 -6.99 -6.97 -0.23
C CYS A 30 -6.06 -8.20 -0.18
N ASN A 31 -4.77 -8.02 -0.44
CA ASN A 31 -3.81 -9.12 -0.46
C ASN A 31 -2.52 -8.73 0.26
N PRO A 32 -2.31 -9.23 1.50
CA PRO A 32 -1.11 -8.88 2.27
C PRO A 32 0.21 -9.27 1.59
N SER A 33 0.22 -10.34 0.82
CA SER A 33 1.45 -10.80 0.15
C SER A 33 1.93 -9.79 -0.89
N THR A 34 1.04 -9.32 -1.75
CA THR A 34 1.39 -8.34 -2.78
C THR A 34 1.63 -6.96 -2.18
N LEU A 35 0.90 -6.62 -1.10
CA LEU A 35 1.17 -5.40 -0.34
C LEU A 35 2.63 -5.40 0.17
N THR A 36 3.08 -6.49 0.75
CA THR A 36 4.44 -6.60 1.27
C THR A 36 5.47 -6.41 0.15
N GLN A 37 5.23 -6.98 -1.02
CA GLN A 37 6.10 -6.80 -2.18
C GLN A 37 6.17 -5.35 -2.63
N ASP A 38 5.03 -4.68 -2.75
CA ASP A 38 4.99 -3.28 -3.13
C ASP A 38 5.63 -2.39 -2.07
N LEU A 39 5.40 -2.68 -0.79
CA LEU A 39 6.01 -1.93 0.31
C LEU A 39 7.53 -2.06 0.33
N SER A 40 8.09 -3.18 -0.12
CA SER A 40 9.56 -3.34 -0.17
C SER A 40 10.21 -2.26 -1.05
N ILE A 41 9.49 -1.75 -2.04
CA ILE A 41 9.94 -0.66 -2.90
C ILE A 41 9.55 0.69 -2.32
N LEU A 42 8.29 0.85 -1.92
CA LEU A 42 7.78 2.14 -1.43
C LEU A 42 8.49 2.58 -0.15
N LEU A 43 8.89 1.66 0.72
CA LEU A 43 9.58 1.98 1.97
C LEU A 43 11.02 2.45 1.76
N GLN A 44 11.53 2.40 0.54
CA GLN A 44 12.82 3.03 0.23
C GLN A 44 12.75 4.55 0.30
N THR A 45 11.58 5.13 0.08
CA THR A 45 11.38 6.58 0.06
C THR A 45 10.35 7.06 1.07
N HIS A 46 9.54 6.16 1.61
CA HIS A 46 8.43 6.46 2.50
C HIS A 46 8.52 5.67 3.79
N SER A 47 7.82 6.16 4.81
CA SER A 47 7.64 5.46 6.08
C SER A 47 6.16 5.25 6.34
N ILE A 48 5.83 4.18 7.06
CA ILE A 48 4.45 3.90 7.43
C ILE A 48 4.04 4.86 8.53
N ALA A 49 3.07 5.73 8.20
CA ALA A 49 2.48 6.66 9.18
C ALA A 49 1.34 6.00 9.95
N ARG A 50 0.52 5.21 9.26
CA ARG A 50 -0.58 4.46 9.86
C ARG A 50 -0.83 3.16 9.12
N PHE A 51 -1.30 2.17 9.87
CA PHE A 51 -1.70 0.88 9.33
C PHE A 51 -3.01 0.46 9.99
N GLY A 52 -3.95 -0.05 9.19
CA GLY A 52 -5.22 -0.55 9.68
C GLY A 52 -5.65 -1.81 8.96
N LEU A 53 -6.30 -2.70 9.70
CA LEU A 53 -6.93 -3.91 9.17
C LEU A 53 -8.44 -3.76 9.32
N PHE A 54 -9.16 -4.01 8.23
CA PHE A 54 -10.62 -3.93 8.23
C PHE A 54 -11.21 -5.25 7.73
N ASP A 55 -12.06 -5.87 8.55
CA ASP A 55 -12.89 -6.99 8.16
C ASP A 55 -14.21 -6.44 7.65
N GLN A 56 -14.39 -6.35 6.33
CA GLN A 56 -15.61 -5.80 5.75
C GLN A 56 -16.80 -6.74 5.89
N PHE A 57 -16.56 -8.04 5.87
CA PHE A 57 -17.61 -9.04 5.97
C PHE A 57 -17.17 -10.13 6.94
N PRO A 58 -17.88 -10.29 8.08
CA PRO A 58 -17.49 -11.28 9.09
C PRO A 58 -17.60 -12.74 8.61
N TYR A 59 -18.26 -12.98 7.49
CA TYR A 59 -18.45 -14.33 6.94
C TYR A 59 -17.56 -14.64 5.74
N THR A 60 -16.68 -13.72 5.35
CA THR A 60 -15.76 -13.90 4.25
C THR A 60 -14.33 -13.76 4.74
N HIS A 61 -13.39 -14.45 4.07
CA HIS A 61 -11.97 -14.35 4.39
C HIS A 61 -11.32 -13.08 3.80
N HIS A 62 -12.12 -12.14 3.32
CA HIS A 62 -11.63 -10.91 2.71
C HIS A 62 -11.32 -9.89 3.80
N ARG A 63 -10.04 -9.64 4.00
CA ARG A 63 -9.54 -8.58 4.86
C ARG A 63 -8.93 -7.49 4.00
N GLU A 64 -9.26 -6.25 4.31
CA GLU A 64 -8.61 -5.11 3.68
C GLU A 64 -7.61 -4.50 4.65
N CYS A 65 -6.43 -4.22 4.10
CA CYS A 65 -5.39 -3.48 4.81
C CYS A 65 -5.32 -2.08 4.24
N VAL A 66 -5.26 -1.08 5.10
CA VAL A 66 -5.03 0.30 4.69
C VAL A 66 -3.69 0.73 5.27
N VAL A 67 -2.80 1.19 4.41
CA VAL A 67 -1.49 1.70 4.82
C VAL A 67 -1.38 3.14 4.37
N ILE A 68 -1.08 4.03 5.31
CA ILE A 68 -0.79 5.42 5.00
C ILE A 68 0.71 5.61 5.09
N LEU A 69 1.30 6.01 3.96
CA LEU A 69 2.74 6.22 3.82
C LEU A 69 3.01 7.71 3.67
N ARG A 70 4.08 8.17 4.29
CA ARG A 70 4.57 9.53 4.12
C ARG A 70 6.01 9.52 3.66
N LYS A 71 6.31 10.38 2.70
CA LYS A 71 7.66 10.49 2.15
C LYS A 71 8.62 10.92 3.24
N ASN A 72 9.77 10.25 3.29
CA ASN A 72 10.80 10.56 4.27
C ASN A 72 11.38 11.95 4.00
N LEU A 73 11.58 12.69 5.06
CA LEU A 73 12.39 13.92 5.01
C LEU A 73 13.86 13.51 4.97
N LEU A 74 14.61 14.14 4.12
CA LEU A 74 16.05 13.90 4.05
C LEU A 74 16.74 14.38 5.32
#